data_083bf79df50b377510e7a0c2adf1a3fb
#
_entry.id   083bf79df50b377510e7a0c2adf1a3fb
#
_cell.length_a   1.000
_cell.length_b   1.000
_cell.length_c   1.000
_cell.angle_alpha   90.00
_cell.angle_beta   90.00
_cell.angle_gamma   90.00
#
_symmetry.space_group_name_H-M   'P 1'
#
loop_
_entity.id
_entity.type
_entity.pdbx_description
1 polymer ?
#
loop_
_entity_poly.entity_id
_entity_poly.type
_entity_poly.pdbx_seq_one_letter_code
_entity_poly.pdbx_strand_id
1 'polypeptide(L)'
;NPTHPAHHYRIHLWDYKKPTLALNSAILCGQSTPGIAHMWHMPGHIFSRVKRYDDAAWQQEASARVDHSHMMRDHVLPDQIHNYAHNNEWCTRNFLNIGRVDDAIALAQNLTTLPRHPKYNTLARRGSSSYYGRARLFTTLYMYERWQDMITLANTAVLEPTSIEAEQVKRLKYVGIAHAMLGQTTQTDTFKKELQTLLNHNISERDKAGETAKTKAEAEQAKDTKKKEADKNKAITKATTDARRAWDKKVRDCEQAIAALNGYTHLKNALS
;
A
#
# COMPACT_ATOMS: atom_id res chain seq x y z
N ASN A 1 21.66 -31.72 4.68
CA ASN A 1 20.39 -32.41 4.79
C ASN A 1 19.30 -31.59 4.10
N PRO A 2 18.70 -32.10 2.99
CA PRO A 2 17.71 -31.37 2.20
C PRO A 2 16.38 -31.12 2.95
N THR A 3 16.08 -31.90 3.97
CA THR A 3 14.85 -31.78 4.77
C THR A 3 15.04 -30.99 6.07
N HIS A 4 16.20 -30.35 6.26
CA HIS A 4 16.47 -29.64 7.51
C HIS A 4 15.85 -28.23 7.49
N PRO A 5 15.06 -27.82 8.51
CA PRO A 5 14.40 -26.51 8.53
C PRO A 5 15.36 -25.30 8.60
N ALA A 6 16.64 -25.51 8.81
CA ALA A 6 17.66 -24.45 8.78
C ALA A 6 17.78 -23.75 7.41
N HIS A 7 17.21 -24.31 6.33
CA HIS A 7 17.06 -23.61 5.06
C HIS A 7 16.34 -22.29 5.21
N HIS A 8 15.32 -22.22 6.06
CA HIS A 8 14.58 -21.01 6.38
C HIS A 8 15.46 -19.91 7.02
N TYR A 9 16.28 -20.26 8.01
CA TYR A 9 17.21 -19.30 8.63
C TYR A 9 18.25 -18.78 7.65
N ARG A 10 18.74 -19.63 6.77
CA ARG A 10 19.68 -19.23 5.73
C ARG A 10 19.06 -18.26 4.72
N ILE A 11 17.77 -18.42 4.40
CA ILE A 11 17.05 -17.47 3.57
C ILE A 11 16.99 -16.10 4.26
N HIS A 12 16.57 -16.02 5.53
CA HIS A 12 16.53 -14.76 6.27
C HIS A 12 17.91 -14.09 6.36
N LEU A 13 18.99 -14.86 6.53
CA LEU A 13 20.35 -14.32 6.61
C LEU A 13 20.75 -13.58 5.34
N TRP A 14 20.32 -14.08 4.17
CA TRP A 14 20.80 -13.60 2.87
C TRP A 14 19.76 -12.80 2.06
N ASP A 15 18.49 -12.78 2.46
CA ASP A 15 17.40 -12.15 1.69
C ASP A 15 17.73 -10.72 1.22
N TYR A 16 18.21 -9.87 2.13
CA TYR A 16 18.51 -8.47 1.79
C TYR A 16 19.97 -8.21 1.43
N LYS A 17 20.87 -9.13 1.73
CA LYS A 17 22.32 -8.92 1.57
C LYS A 17 22.84 -9.50 0.26
N LYS A 18 22.71 -10.81 0.08
CA LYS A 18 23.17 -11.55 -1.09
C LYS A 18 22.23 -12.72 -1.38
N PRO A 19 21.04 -12.49 -1.97
CA PRO A 19 19.99 -13.50 -2.12
C PRO A 19 20.46 -14.73 -2.93
N THR A 20 21.41 -14.58 -3.85
CA THR A 20 22.00 -15.68 -4.62
C THR A 20 22.64 -16.77 -3.74
N LEU A 21 23.14 -16.43 -2.55
CA LEU A 21 23.72 -17.40 -1.61
C LEU A 21 22.67 -18.28 -0.93
N ALA A 22 21.40 -17.89 -1.00
CA ALA A 22 20.28 -18.65 -0.45
C ALA A 22 19.53 -19.50 -1.48
N LEU A 23 19.89 -19.46 -2.77
CA LEU A 23 19.15 -20.16 -3.83
C LEU A 23 18.94 -21.64 -3.56
N ASN A 24 19.99 -22.39 -3.19
CA ASN A 24 19.87 -23.81 -2.85
C ASN A 24 18.95 -24.04 -1.64
N SER A 25 18.95 -23.13 -0.68
CA SER A 25 18.03 -23.21 0.46
C SER A 25 16.61 -22.86 0.07
N ALA A 26 16.42 -21.91 -0.84
CA ALA A 26 15.11 -21.56 -1.37
C ALA A 26 14.43 -22.71 -2.11
N ILE A 27 15.20 -23.48 -2.89
CA ILE A 27 14.70 -24.68 -3.59
C ILE A 27 14.18 -25.74 -2.61
N LEU A 28 14.83 -25.90 -1.45
CA LEU A 28 14.54 -26.98 -0.50
C LEU A 28 13.60 -26.58 0.64
N CYS A 29 13.44 -25.30 0.91
CA CYS A 29 12.80 -24.80 2.14
C CYS A 29 11.35 -25.24 2.28
N GLY A 30 10.51 -25.04 1.26
CA GLY A 30 9.10 -25.43 1.30
C GLY A 30 8.92 -26.94 1.49
N GLN A 31 9.72 -27.71 0.78
CA GLN A 31 9.70 -29.19 0.84
C GLN A 31 10.18 -29.73 2.20
N SER A 32 11.03 -28.99 2.91
CA SER A 32 11.53 -29.42 4.23
C SER A 32 10.44 -29.43 5.31
N THR A 33 9.39 -28.61 5.14
CA THR A 33 8.27 -28.54 6.08
C THR A 33 7.00 -28.09 5.33
N PRO A 34 6.41 -28.97 4.51
CA PRO A 34 5.38 -28.60 3.52
C PRO A 34 4.06 -28.12 4.13
N GLY A 35 3.76 -28.45 5.38
CA GLY A 35 2.57 -28.02 6.10
C GLY A 35 2.64 -26.62 6.72
N ILE A 36 3.74 -25.90 6.54
CA ILE A 36 3.92 -24.54 7.09
C ILE A 36 4.01 -23.54 5.93
N ALA A 37 3.00 -22.68 5.78
CA ALA A 37 2.90 -21.69 4.71
C ALA A 37 4.13 -20.79 4.61
N HIS A 38 4.68 -20.35 5.73
CA HIS A 38 5.85 -19.48 5.79
C HIS A 38 7.12 -20.12 5.19
N MET A 39 7.22 -21.43 5.22
CA MET A 39 8.35 -22.17 4.60
C MET A 39 8.31 -22.14 3.08
N TRP A 40 7.12 -21.96 2.49
CA TRP A 40 6.94 -21.73 1.06
C TRP A 40 7.07 -20.23 0.72
N HIS A 41 6.61 -19.35 1.60
CA HIS A 41 6.67 -17.91 1.38
C HIS A 41 8.11 -17.38 1.26
N MET A 42 9.00 -17.78 2.17
CA MET A 42 10.37 -17.25 2.24
C MET A 42 11.23 -17.55 1.00
N PRO A 43 11.15 -18.74 0.36
CA PRO A 43 11.75 -18.94 -0.97
C PRO A 43 11.29 -17.94 -2.02
N GLY A 44 10.02 -17.56 -2.02
CA GLY A 44 9.48 -16.56 -2.94
C GLY A 44 10.18 -15.21 -2.85
N HIS A 45 10.66 -14.81 -1.67
CA HIS A 45 11.50 -13.61 -1.50
C HIS A 45 12.79 -13.73 -2.29
N ILE A 46 13.52 -14.85 -2.13
CA ILE A 46 14.80 -15.07 -2.81
C ILE A 46 14.62 -15.09 -4.33
N PHE A 47 13.66 -15.88 -4.83
CA PHE A 47 13.39 -15.95 -6.27
C PHE A 47 12.99 -14.60 -6.86
N SER A 48 12.15 -13.84 -6.17
CA SER A 48 11.76 -12.48 -6.59
C SER A 48 12.96 -11.53 -6.65
N ARG A 49 13.89 -11.60 -5.67
CA ARG A 49 15.09 -10.75 -5.66
C ARG A 49 16.09 -11.08 -6.75
N VAL A 50 16.17 -12.33 -7.15
CA VAL A 50 17.02 -12.75 -8.28
C VAL A 50 16.27 -12.72 -9.62
N LYS A 51 15.08 -12.11 -9.65
CA LYS A 51 14.22 -11.93 -10.84
C LYS A 51 13.71 -13.24 -11.48
N ARG A 52 13.65 -14.31 -10.70
CA ARG A 52 13.02 -15.57 -11.09
C ARG A 52 11.55 -15.54 -10.66
N TYR A 53 10.76 -14.69 -11.32
CA TYR A 53 9.40 -14.33 -10.88
C TYR A 53 8.40 -15.48 -11.03
N ASP A 54 8.60 -16.39 -11.99
CA ASP A 54 7.78 -17.60 -12.12
C ASP A 54 7.93 -18.51 -10.91
N ASP A 55 9.19 -18.78 -10.51
CA ASP A 55 9.46 -19.56 -9.30
C ASP A 55 8.92 -18.86 -8.05
N ALA A 56 9.06 -17.53 -7.98
CA ALA A 56 8.55 -16.74 -6.87
C ALA A 56 7.02 -16.82 -6.79
N ALA A 57 6.31 -16.70 -7.92
CA ALA A 57 4.86 -16.84 -7.99
C ALA A 57 4.42 -18.22 -7.52
N TRP A 58 5.06 -19.28 -8.02
CA TRP A 58 4.77 -20.65 -7.62
C TRP A 58 4.92 -20.88 -6.11
N GLN A 59 5.98 -20.36 -5.51
CA GLN A 59 6.22 -20.46 -4.06
C GLN A 59 5.13 -19.73 -3.26
N GLN A 60 4.71 -18.56 -3.71
CA GLN A 60 3.64 -17.80 -3.04
C GLN A 60 2.26 -18.47 -3.21
N GLU A 61 1.98 -19.04 -4.37
CA GLU A 61 0.77 -19.85 -4.58
C GLU A 61 0.75 -21.07 -3.65
N ALA A 62 1.88 -21.78 -3.51
CA ALA A 62 2.01 -22.92 -2.59
C ALA A 62 1.77 -22.47 -1.14
N SER A 63 2.37 -21.33 -0.72
CA SER A 63 2.15 -20.74 0.61
C SER A 63 0.67 -20.42 0.86
N ALA A 64 0.01 -19.78 -0.10
CA ALA A 64 -1.40 -19.41 0.00
C ALA A 64 -2.32 -20.66 0.10
N ARG A 65 -2.00 -21.74 -0.60
CA ARG A 65 -2.74 -23.01 -0.51
C ARG A 65 -2.60 -23.67 0.86
N VAL A 66 -1.42 -23.61 1.48
CA VAL A 66 -1.21 -24.14 2.83
C VAL A 66 -2.00 -23.31 3.85
N ASP A 67 -2.00 -21.98 3.74
CA ASP A 67 -2.82 -21.11 4.58
C ASP A 67 -4.32 -21.39 4.37
N HIS A 68 -4.76 -21.56 3.12
CA HIS A 68 -6.15 -21.91 2.82
C HIS A 68 -6.57 -23.26 3.45
N SER A 69 -5.71 -24.27 3.37
CA SER A 69 -5.95 -25.58 4.02
C SER A 69 -6.07 -25.42 5.54
N HIS A 70 -5.26 -24.58 6.15
CA HIS A 70 -5.36 -24.25 7.58
C HIS A 70 -6.68 -23.54 7.91
N MET A 71 -7.10 -22.55 7.11
CA MET A 71 -8.38 -21.85 7.29
C MET A 71 -9.55 -22.82 7.30
N MET A 72 -9.57 -23.75 6.33
CA MET A 72 -10.67 -24.71 6.19
C MET A 72 -10.69 -25.76 7.32
N ARG A 73 -9.52 -26.25 7.74
CA ARG A 73 -9.40 -27.26 8.80
C ARG A 73 -9.75 -26.68 10.18
N ASP A 74 -9.26 -25.48 10.48
CA ASP A 74 -9.32 -24.91 11.84
C ASP A 74 -10.37 -23.81 11.97
N HIS A 75 -11.17 -23.56 10.91
CA HIS A 75 -12.27 -22.58 10.85
C HIS A 75 -11.86 -21.18 11.26
N VAL A 76 -10.66 -20.73 10.83
CA VAL A 76 -10.15 -19.38 11.11
C VAL A 76 -10.34 -18.44 9.93
N LEU A 77 -10.51 -17.15 10.20
CA LEU A 77 -10.62 -16.12 9.16
C LEU A 77 -9.24 -15.81 8.55
N PRO A 78 -9.18 -15.45 7.26
CA PRO A 78 -7.93 -15.15 6.56
C PRO A 78 -7.01 -14.18 7.32
N ASP A 79 -7.54 -13.08 7.82
CA ASP A 79 -6.76 -12.05 8.53
C ASP A 79 -6.43 -12.41 10.00
N GLN A 80 -6.83 -13.57 10.47
CA GLN A 80 -6.34 -14.17 11.72
C GLN A 80 -5.06 -14.99 11.50
N ILE A 81 -4.77 -15.36 10.26
CA ILE A 81 -3.52 -16.02 9.88
C ILE A 81 -2.45 -14.97 9.62
N HIS A 82 -1.29 -15.14 10.25
CA HIS A 82 -0.24 -14.13 10.31
C HIS A 82 0.18 -13.60 8.93
N ASN A 83 0.36 -14.47 7.95
CA ASN A 83 0.95 -14.10 6.66
C ASN A 83 0.02 -14.20 5.47
N TYR A 84 -1.24 -14.62 5.63
CA TYR A 84 -2.12 -14.88 4.49
C TYR A 84 -2.21 -13.70 3.51
N ALA A 85 -2.56 -12.52 4.02
CA ALA A 85 -2.68 -11.32 3.20
C ALA A 85 -1.33 -10.92 2.56
N HIS A 86 -0.23 -11.08 3.29
CA HIS A 86 1.13 -10.78 2.83
C HIS A 86 1.60 -11.77 1.76
N ASN A 87 1.33 -13.08 1.92
CA ASN A 87 1.65 -14.10 0.92
C ASN A 87 0.95 -13.82 -0.42
N ASN A 88 -0.34 -13.51 -0.36
CA ASN A 88 -1.14 -13.19 -1.56
C ASN A 88 -0.76 -11.84 -2.19
N GLU A 89 -0.36 -10.87 -1.38
CA GLU A 89 0.20 -9.60 -1.88
C GLU A 89 1.47 -9.83 -2.68
N TRP A 90 2.40 -10.65 -2.20
CA TRP A 90 3.60 -11.04 -2.93
C TRP A 90 3.30 -11.86 -4.18
N CYS A 91 2.32 -12.76 -4.11
CA CYS A 91 1.85 -13.52 -5.27
C CYS A 91 1.36 -12.58 -6.37
N THR A 92 0.49 -11.62 -6.05
CA THR A 92 0.02 -10.60 -6.99
C THR A 92 1.18 -9.82 -7.63
N ARG A 93 2.19 -9.42 -6.86
CA ARG A 93 3.37 -8.74 -7.40
C ARG A 93 4.13 -9.60 -8.40
N ASN A 94 4.33 -10.87 -8.11
CA ASN A 94 5.05 -11.77 -9.01
C ASN A 94 4.24 -12.06 -10.29
N PHE A 95 2.92 -12.18 -10.20
CA PHE A 95 2.04 -12.26 -11.38
C PHE A 95 2.20 -11.06 -12.31
N LEU A 96 2.32 -9.84 -11.75
CA LEU A 96 2.58 -8.64 -12.56
C LEU A 96 3.90 -8.75 -13.32
N ASN A 97 4.95 -9.25 -12.68
CA ASN A 97 6.27 -9.36 -13.30
C ASN A 97 6.36 -10.39 -14.41
N ILE A 98 5.43 -11.36 -14.46
CA ILE A 98 5.37 -12.41 -15.50
C ILE A 98 4.20 -12.22 -16.47
N GLY A 99 3.49 -11.09 -16.40
CA GLY A 99 2.41 -10.76 -17.32
C GLY A 99 1.09 -11.50 -17.08
N ARG A 100 0.93 -12.22 -15.93
CA ARG A 100 -0.33 -12.86 -15.52
C ARG A 100 -1.29 -11.81 -14.93
N VAL A 101 -1.71 -10.86 -15.77
CA VAL A 101 -2.44 -9.65 -15.35
C VAL A 101 -3.82 -9.99 -14.80
N ASP A 102 -4.58 -10.85 -15.49
CA ASP A 102 -5.92 -11.21 -15.06
C ASP A 102 -5.91 -12.01 -13.75
N ASP A 103 -4.92 -12.89 -13.55
CA ASP A 103 -4.71 -13.57 -12.29
C ASP A 103 -4.37 -12.59 -11.15
N ALA A 104 -3.55 -11.57 -11.44
CA ALA A 104 -3.22 -10.52 -10.47
C ALA A 104 -4.46 -9.70 -10.08
N ILE A 105 -5.31 -9.35 -11.06
CA ILE A 105 -6.58 -8.65 -10.82
C ILE A 105 -7.50 -9.52 -9.96
N ALA A 106 -7.72 -10.78 -10.36
CA ALA A 106 -8.61 -11.70 -9.65
C ALA A 106 -8.17 -11.93 -8.20
N LEU A 107 -6.87 -12.14 -7.97
CA LEU A 107 -6.32 -12.32 -6.62
C LEU A 107 -6.46 -11.06 -5.77
N ALA A 108 -6.17 -9.89 -6.32
CA ALA A 108 -6.31 -8.61 -5.61
C ALA A 108 -7.78 -8.29 -5.30
N GLN A 109 -8.72 -8.60 -6.21
CA GLN A 109 -10.16 -8.50 -5.96
C GLN A 109 -10.59 -9.45 -4.83
N ASN A 110 -10.14 -10.70 -4.87
CA ASN A 110 -10.42 -11.66 -3.79
C ASN A 110 -9.99 -11.11 -2.43
N LEU A 111 -8.75 -10.65 -2.30
CA LEU A 111 -8.27 -10.03 -1.05
C LEU A 111 -9.15 -8.86 -0.59
N THR A 112 -9.64 -8.04 -1.53
CA THR A 112 -10.48 -6.88 -1.21
C THR A 112 -11.87 -7.28 -0.74
N THR A 113 -12.40 -8.40 -1.23
CA THR A 113 -13.76 -8.89 -0.95
C THR A 113 -13.84 -9.86 0.24
N LEU A 114 -12.71 -10.24 0.84
CA LEU A 114 -12.69 -11.05 2.05
C LEU A 114 -13.47 -10.38 3.20
N PRO A 115 -14.03 -11.17 4.14
CA PRO A 115 -14.86 -10.63 5.22
C PRO A 115 -14.17 -9.52 5.98
N ARG A 116 -14.82 -8.37 6.11
CA ARG A 116 -14.34 -7.24 6.92
C ARG A 116 -14.45 -7.59 8.39
N HIS A 117 -13.44 -7.19 9.14
CA HIS A 117 -13.43 -7.37 10.59
C HIS A 117 -12.84 -6.10 11.24
N PRO A 118 -13.52 -5.49 12.23
CA PRO A 118 -13.14 -4.18 12.78
C PRO A 118 -11.71 -4.13 13.33
N LYS A 119 -11.14 -5.26 13.73
CA LYS A 119 -9.79 -5.36 14.26
C LYS A 119 -8.78 -5.93 13.24
N TYR A 120 -9.17 -6.93 12.45
CA TYR A 120 -8.21 -7.72 11.66
C TYR A 120 -8.19 -7.34 10.18
N ASN A 121 -9.34 -6.97 9.59
CA ASN A 121 -9.42 -6.67 8.17
C ASN A 121 -10.12 -5.34 7.90
N THR A 122 -9.37 -4.24 7.95
CA THR A 122 -9.83 -2.89 7.62
C THR A 122 -8.86 -2.21 6.65
N LEU A 123 -9.35 -1.23 5.89
CA LEU A 123 -8.49 -0.42 5.01
C LEU A 123 -7.46 0.42 5.78
N ALA A 124 -7.72 0.77 7.03
CA ALA A 124 -6.78 1.51 7.87
C ALA A 124 -5.64 0.63 8.39
N ARG A 125 -5.86 -0.69 8.49
CA ARG A 125 -4.86 -1.61 9.03
C ARG A 125 -3.89 -2.02 7.94
N ARG A 126 -2.68 -1.47 7.99
CA ARG A 126 -1.57 -1.94 7.14
C ARG A 126 -1.36 -3.44 7.33
N GLY A 127 -1.28 -4.18 6.22
CA GLY A 127 -1.06 -5.61 6.24
C GLY A 127 -2.33 -6.47 6.22
N SER A 128 -3.52 -5.87 6.31
CA SER A 128 -4.78 -6.60 6.14
C SER A 128 -5.05 -6.93 4.66
N SER A 129 -5.89 -7.93 4.44
CA SER A 129 -6.31 -8.32 3.09
C SER A 129 -6.95 -7.16 2.32
N SER A 130 -7.84 -6.40 2.96
CA SER A 130 -8.45 -5.21 2.34
C SER A 130 -7.44 -4.15 1.94
N TYR A 131 -6.45 -3.89 2.79
CA TYR A 131 -5.41 -2.90 2.52
C TYR A 131 -4.52 -3.33 1.36
N TYR A 132 -4.02 -4.56 1.39
CA TYR A 132 -3.14 -5.08 0.33
C TYR A 132 -3.89 -5.30 -0.97
N GLY A 133 -5.08 -5.91 -0.93
CA GLY A 133 -5.89 -6.17 -2.12
C GLY A 133 -6.20 -4.88 -2.88
N ARG A 134 -6.70 -3.85 -2.18
CA ARG A 134 -7.00 -2.54 -2.79
C ARG A 134 -5.75 -1.87 -3.36
N ALA A 135 -4.64 -1.88 -2.63
CA ALA A 135 -3.40 -1.27 -3.11
C ALA A 135 -2.85 -1.98 -4.35
N ARG A 136 -2.88 -3.31 -4.38
CA ARG A 136 -2.43 -4.11 -5.53
C ARG A 136 -3.35 -3.99 -6.72
N LEU A 137 -4.65 -3.90 -6.49
CA LEU A 137 -5.62 -3.72 -7.55
C LEU A 137 -5.40 -2.39 -8.28
N PHE A 138 -5.27 -1.28 -7.56
CA PHE A 138 -4.90 0.00 -8.18
C PHE A 138 -3.59 -0.08 -8.96
N THR A 139 -2.56 -0.72 -8.38
CA THR A 139 -1.26 -0.87 -9.05
C THR A 139 -1.38 -1.67 -10.33
N THR A 140 -2.07 -2.81 -10.30
CA THR A 140 -2.25 -3.70 -11.45
C THR A 140 -2.99 -3.01 -12.58
N LEU A 141 -4.15 -2.44 -12.26
CA LEU A 141 -5.00 -1.76 -13.24
C LEU A 141 -4.30 -0.55 -13.87
N TYR A 142 -3.51 0.18 -13.07
CA TYR A 142 -2.74 1.32 -13.56
C TYR A 142 -1.54 0.89 -14.43
N MET A 143 -0.75 -0.08 -14.01
CA MET A 143 0.46 -0.51 -14.73
C MET A 143 0.15 -1.12 -16.09
N TYR A 144 -1.00 -1.78 -16.22
CA TYR A 144 -1.43 -2.44 -17.44
C TYR A 144 -2.53 -1.68 -18.18
N GLU A 145 -2.72 -0.40 -17.83
CA GLU A 145 -3.65 0.52 -18.49
C GLU A 145 -5.09 -0.03 -18.62
N ARG A 146 -5.51 -0.83 -17.65
CA ARG A 146 -6.85 -1.41 -17.58
C ARG A 146 -7.86 -0.36 -17.10
N TRP A 147 -7.96 0.75 -17.85
CA TRP A 147 -8.72 1.94 -17.46
C TRP A 147 -10.21 1.66 -17.32
N GLN A 148 -10.79 0.91 -18.26
CA GLN A 148 -12.21 0.57 -18.19
C GLN A 148 -12.53 -0.33 -16.99
N ASP A 149 -11.68 -1.32 -16.68
CA ASP A 149 -11.83 -2.17 -15.52
C ASP A 149 -11.71 -1.37 -14.22
N MET A 150 -10.78 -0.40 -14.17
CA MET A 150 -10.65 0.52 -13.05
C MET A 150 -11.94 1.27 -12.75
N ILE A 151 -12.60 1.83 -13.78
CA ILE A 151 -13.87 2.55 -13.64
C ILE A 151 -14.99 1.61 -13.23
N THR A 152 -15.07 0.43 -13.86
CA THR A 152 -16.07 -0.59 -13.53
C THR A 152 -15.97 -0.98 -12.05
N LEU A 153 -14.78 -1.28 -11.56
CA LEU A 153 -14.55 -1.67 -10.17
C LEU A 153 -14.73 -0.52 -9.18
N ALA A 154 -14.48 0.73 -9.59
CA ALA A 154 -14.71 1.92 -8.77
C ALA A 154 -16.19 2.16 -8.47
N ASN A 155 -17.09 1.59 -9.27
CA ASN A 155 -18.55 1.62 -9.08
C ASN A 155 -19.10 0.41 -8.28
N THR A 156 -18.22 -0.38 -7.71
CA THR A 156 -18.55 -1.54 -6.86
C THR A 156 -17.96 -1.38 -5.46
N ALA A 157 -18.33 -2.26 -4.53
CA ALA A 157 -17.75 -2.33 -3.20
C ALA A 157 -16.23 -2.60 -3.18
N VAL A 158 -15.65 -3.08 -4.30
CA VAL A 158 -14.22 -3.41 -4.40
C VAL A 158 -13.34 -2.16 -4.29
N LEU A 159 -13.68 -1.10 -5.04
CA LEU A 159 -12.95 0.18 -5.02
C LEU A 159 -13.85 1.36 -4.63
N GLU A 160 -14.83 1.13 -3.73
CA GLU A 160 -15.74 2.15 -3.22
C GLU A 160 -15.03 3.36 -2.61
N PRO A 161 -15.69 4.53 -2.52
CA PRO A 161 -15.21 5.65 -1.72
C PRO A 161 -14.99 5.25 -0.25
N THR A 162 -14.07 5.94 0.42
CA THR A 162 -13.75 5.65 1.82
C THR A 162 -13.51 6.92 2.62
N SER A 163 -13.83 6.87 3.92
CA SER A 163 -13.53 7.93 4.87
C SER A 163 -12.04 7.98 5.27
N ILE A 164 -11.25 6.95 4.90
CA ILE A 164 -9.81 6.93 5.15
C ILE A 164 -9.14 7.79 4.09
N GLU A 165 -8.80 9.01 4.45
CA GLU A 165 -8.34 10.06 3.54
C GLU A 165 -7.20 9.61 2.60
N ALA A 166 -6.16 8.95 3.13
CA ALA A 166 -5.04 8.50 2.31
C ALA A 166 -5.46 7.48 1.22
N GLU A 167 -6.44 6.63 1.52
CA GLU A 167 -7.00 5.67 0.56
C GLU A 167 -7.98 6.34 -0.40
N GLN A 168 -8.70 7.37 0.07
CA GLN A 168 -9.57 8.19 -0.81
C GLN A 168 -8.75 9.00 -1.81
N VAL A 169 -7.65 9.62 -1.38
CA VAL A 169 -6.72 10.34 -2.29
C VAL A 169 -6.17 9.39 -3.37
N LYS A 170 -5.78 8.16 -3.00
CA LYS A 170 -5.38 7.15 -3.99
C LYS A 170 -6.50 6.83 -4.98
N ARG A 171 -7.71 6.62 -4.48
CA ARG A 171 -8.87 6.34 -5.33
C ARG A 171 -9.12 7.48 -6.31
N LEU A 172 -9.18 8.71 -5.81
CA LEU A 172 -9.43 9.89 -6.65
C LEU A 172 -8.34 10.04 -7.73
N LYS A 173 -7.08 9.79 -7.37
CA LYS A 173 -5.97 9.81 -8.33
C LYS A 173 -6.15 8.76 -9.42
N TYR A 174 -6.25 7.49 -9.08
CA TYR A 174 -6.20 6.40 -10.04
C TYR A 174 -7.47 6.32 -10.90
N VAL A 175 -8.63 6.50 -10.31
CA VAL A 175 -9.90 6.52 -11.05
C VAL A 175 -9.99 7.78 -11.92
N GLY A 176 -9.57 8.93 -11.40
CA GLY A 176 -9.48 10.16 -12.20
C GLY A 176 -8.55 10.02 -13.40
N ILE A 177 -7.39 9.39 -13.25
CA ILE A 177 -6.48 9.06 -14.37
C ILE A 177 -7.17 8.15 -15.39
N ALA A 178 -7.89 7.13 -14.93
CA ALA A 178 -8.62 6.24 -15.85
C ALA A 178 -9.65 7.00 -16.69
N HIS A 179 -10.43 7.90 -16.08
CA HIS A 179 -11.34 8.78 -16.79
C HIS A 179 -10.61 9.69 -17.80
N ALA A 180 -9.49 10.28 -17.40
CA ALA A 180 -8.68 11.13 -18.27
C ALA A 180 -8.18 10.37 -19.51
N MET A 181 -7.63 9.17 -19.33
CA MET A 181 -7.10 8.34 -20.39
C MET A 181 -8.19 7.84 -21.36
N LEU A 182 -9.43 7.70 -20.91
CA LEU A 182 -10.58 7.39 -21.74
C LEU A 182 -11.25 8.65 -22.35
N GLY A 183 -10.69 9.85 -22.15
CA GLY A 183 -11.23 11.09 -22.72
C GLY A 183 -12.51 11.61 -22.03
N GLN A 184 -12.80 11.13 -20.83
CA GLN A 184 -14.01 11.49 -20.08
C GLN A 184 -13.75 12.74 -19.22
N THR A 185 -13.70 13.91 -19.87
CA THR A 185 -13.26 15.19 -19.29
C THR A 185 -14.11 15.63 -18.09
N THR A 186 -15.44 15.56 -18.18
CA THR A 186 -16.35 15.95 -17.10
C THR A 186 -16.10 15.18 -15.81
N GLN A 187 -15.94 13.86 -15.92
CA GLN A 187 -15.61 13.00 -14.78
C GLN A 187 -14.22 13.32 -14.23
N THR A 188 -13.24 13.48 -15.11
CA THR A 188 -11.87 13.89 -14.73
C THR A 188 -11.87 15.16 -13.91
N ASP A 189 -12.61 16.19 -14.33
CA ASP A 189 -12.71 17.47 -13.63
C ASP A 189 -13.40 17.33 -12.25
N THR A 190 -14.36 16.43 -12.15
CA THR A 190 -14.98 16.10 -10.84
C THR A 190 -13.93 15.55 -9.87
N PHE A 191 -13.12 14.58 -10.29
CA PHE A 191 -12.04 14.01 -9.44
C PHE A 191 -10.97 15.05 -9.08
N LYS A 192 -10.61 15.94 -10.01
CA LYS A 192 -9.69 17.07 -9.72
C LYS A 192 -10.26 18.00 -8.67
N LYS A 193 -11.53 18.36 -8.78
CA LYS A 193 -12.21 19.24 -7.82
C LYS A 193 -12.27 18.63 -6.42
N GLU A 194 -12.56 17.34 -6.31
CA GLU A 194 -12.53 16.64 -5.02
C GLU A 194 -11.15 16.63 -4.39
N LEU A 195 -10.09 16.33 -5.18
CA LEU A 195 -8.70 16.40 -4.72
C LEU A 195 -8.32 17.82 -4.27
N GLN A 196 -8.73 18.85 -5.00
CA GLN A 196 -8.47 20.25 -4.63
C GLN A 196 -9.17 20.64 -3.32
N THR A 197 -10.39 20.15 -3.12
CA THR A 197 -11.14 20.36 -1.87
C THR A 197 -10.40 19.73 -0.67
N LEU A 198 -9.90 18.49 -0.81
CA LEU A 198 -9.11 17.83 0.22
C LEU A 198 -7.78 18.56 0.48
N LEU A 199 -7.11 19.04 -0.58
CA LEU A 199 -5.89 19.81 -0.45
C LEU A 199 -6.11 21.09 0.35
N ASN A 200 -7.12 21.86 -0.02
CA ASN A 200 -7.46 23.12 0.65
C ASN A 200 -7.81 22.91 2.13
N HIS A 201 -8.58 21.84 2.42
CA HIS A 201 -8.86 21.44 3.80
C HIS A 201 -7.59 21.12 4.58
N ASN A 202 -6.68 20.31 4.02
CA ASN A 202 -5.44 19.91 4.68
C ASN A 202 -4.49 21.08 4.91
N ILE A 203 -4.42 22.03 3.99
CA ILE A 203 -3.65 23.29 4.15
C ILE A 203 -4.24 24.09 5.31
N SER A 204 -5.55 24.29 5.35
CA SER A 204 -6.22 25.04 6.40
C SER A 204 -5.97 24.41 7.79
N GLU A 205 -6.12 23.10 7.91
CA GLU A 205 -5.91 22.42 9.19
C GLU A 205 -4.42 22.42 9.62
N ARG A 206 -3.49 22.29 8.66
CA ARG A 206 -2.06 22.45 8.91
C ARG A 206 -1.75 23.83 9.49
N ASP A 207 -2.29 24.87 8.89
CA ASP A 207 -2.02 26.24 9.31
C ASP A 207 -2.65 26.53 10.67
N LYS A 208 -3.88 26.08 10.92
CA LYS A 208 -4.52 26.16 12.26
C LYS A 208 -3.69 25.44 13.33
N ALA A 209 -3.23 24.22 13.04
CA ALA A 209 -2.40 23.45 13.96
C ALA A 209 -1.10 24.19 14.29
N GLY A 210 -0.47 24.80 13.28
CA GLY A 210 0.72 25.62 13.45
C GLY A 210 0.50 26.84 14.31
N GLU A 211 -0.54 27.64 14.05
CA GLU A 211 -0.87 28.84 14.83
C GLU A 211 -1.26 28.49 16.29
N THR A 212 -2.04 27.43 16.48
CA THR A 212 -2.40 26.97 17.83
C THR A 212 -1.14 26.57 18.63
N ALA A 213 -0.23 25.81 18.00
CA ALA A 213 1.02 25.40 18.65
C ALA A 213 1.95 26.59 18.93
N LYS A 214 2.00 27.54 18.03
CA LYS A 214 2.77 28.80 18.18
C LYS A 214 2.27 29.59 19.40
N THR A 215 0.97 29.92 19.42
CA THR A 215 0.37 30.69 20.52
C THR A 215 0.59 30.00 21.89
N LYS A 216 0.42 28.67 21.94
CA LYS A 216 0.67 27.90 23.15
C LYS A 216 2.14 27.96 23.59
N ALA A 217 3.07 27.80 22.63
CA ALA A 217 4.49 27.86 22.91
C ALA A 217 4.93 29.26 23.34
N GLU A 218 4.43 30.32 22.74
CA GLU A 218 4.67 31.71 23.15
C GLU A 218 4.23 31.97 24.60
N ALA A 219 3.02 31.53 24.96
CA ALA A 219 2.50 31.65 26.32
C ALA A 219 3.32 30.83 27.34
N GLU A 220 3.85 29.67 26.96
CA GLU A 220 4.74 28.86 27.81
C GLU A 220 6.11 29.51 27.98
N GLN A 221 6.71 30.00 26.88
CA GLN A 221 8.04 30.65 26.93
C GLN A 221 8.01 32.02 27.64
N ALA A 222 6.87 32.73 27.62
CA ALA A 222 6.71 33.99 28.35
C ALA A 222 6.84 33.85 29.87
N LYS A 223 6.52 32.63 30.41
CA LYS A 223 6.62 32.34 31.85
C LYS A 223 8.08 32.14 32.31
N ASP A 224 8.98 31.81 31.40
CA ASP A 224 10.40 31.59 31.73
C ASP A 224 11.22 32.84 31.47
N THR A 225 11.38 33.65 32.54
CA THR A 225 12.12 34.91 32.49
C THR A 225 13.66 34.75 32.46
N LYS A 226 14.16 33.53 32.71
CA LYS A 226 15.61 33.24 32.75
C LYS A 226 16.14 32.75 31.41
N LYS A 227 15.27 32.29 30.51
CA LYS A 227 15.65 31.74 29.22
C LYS A 227 16.00 32.84 28.23
N LYS A 228 17.06 32.62 27.44
CA LYS A 228 17.46 33.56 26.39
C LYS A 228 16.41 33.63 25.29
N GLU A 229 16.20 34.81 24.71
CA GLU A 229 15.19 35.02 23.67
C GLU A 229 15.40 34.12 22.44
N ALA A 230 16.66 33.90 22.04
CA ALA A 230 16.98 32.97 20.94
C ALA A 230 16.52 31.55 21.21
N ASP A 231 16.62 31.07 22.45
CA ASP A 231 16.18 29.70 22.83
C ASP A 231 14.65 29.61 22.90
N LYS A 232 13.97 30.67 23.32
CA LYS A 232 12.52 30.80 23.28
C LYS A 232 11.99 30.70 21.82
N ASN A 233 12.57 31.53 20.93
CA ASN A 233 12.21 31.56 19.53
C ASN A 233 12.44 30.19 18.83
N LYS A 234 13.54 29.52 19.16
CA LYS A 234 13.81 28.14 18.67
C LYS A 234 12.77 27.15 19.16
N ALA A 235 12.33 27.25 20.41
CA ALA A 235 11.29 26.36 20.97
C ALA A 235 9.93 26.61 20.30
N ILE A 236 9.55 27.86 20.07
CA ILE A 236 8.30 28.25 19.39
C ILE A 236 8.32 27.73 17.93
N THR A 237 9.41 27.98 17.22
CA THR A 237 9.57 27.51 15.82
C THR A 237 9.48 25.98 15.74
N LYS A 238 10.13 25.27 16.68
CA LYS A 238 10.07 23.83 16.73
C LYS A 238 8.65 23.33 16.98
N ALA A 239 7.95 23.88 17.96
CA ALA A 239 6.57 23.49 18.28
C ALA A 239 5.63 23.69 17.08
N THR A 240 5.75 24.83 16.39
CA THR A 240 4.99 25.16 15.17
C THR A 240 5.25 24.17 14.05
N THR A 241 6.53 23.86 13.80
CA THR A 241 6.95 22.91 12.75
C THR A 241 6.48 21.50 13.06
N ASP A 242 6.63 21.04 14.31
CA ASP A 242 6.21 19.70 14.72
C ASP A 242 4.68 19.52 14.61
N ALA A 243 3.91 20.56 14.93
CA ALA A 243 2.45 20.55 14.76
C ALA A 243 2.01 20.48 13.29
N ARG A 244 2.70 21.15 12.39
CA ARG A 244 2.44 21.10 10.94
C ARG A 244 2.80 19.76 10.31
N ARG A 245 3.82 19.08 10.83
CA ARG A 245 4.37 17.83 10.25
C ARG A 245 3.33 16.74 10.04
N ALA A 246 2.34 16.62 10.91
CA ALA A 246 1.26 15.63 10.78
C ALA A 246 0.43 15.85 9.49
N TRP A 247 0.31 17.09 9.04
CA TRP A 247 -0.47 17.50 7.88
C TRP A 247 0.36 17.58 6.59
N ASP A 248 1.67 17.83 6.70
CA ASP A 248 2.54 17.99 5.53
C ASP A 248 2.50 16.78 4.58
N LYS A 249 2.37 15.57 5.13
CA LYS A 249 2.23 14.37 4.30
C LYS A 249 0.91 14.38 3.54
N LYS A 250 -0.18 14.75 4.19
CA LYS A 250 -1.52 14.80 3.57
C LYS A 250 -1.57 15.83 2.45
N VAL A 251 -0.99 17.01 2.69
CA VAL A 251 -0.86 18.07 1.67
C VAL A 251 -0.08 17.53 0.47
N ARG A 252 1.12 16.97 0.68
CA ARG A 252 1.93 16.40 -0.41
C ARG A 252 1.22 15.27 -1.16
N ASP A 253 0.53 14.38 -0.47
CA ASP A 253 -0.20 13.27 -1.11
C ASP A 253 -1.28 13.82 -2.07
N CYS A 254 -2.02 14.88 -1.68
CA CYS A 254 -2.99 15.56 -2.53
C CYS A 254 -2.34 16.29 -3.72
N GLU A 255 -1.26 17.06 -3.47
CA GLU A 255 -0.51 17.77 -4.52
C GLU A 255 0.02 16.80 -5.56
N GLN A 256 0.61 15.69 -5.15
CA GLN A 256 1.12 14.65 -6.04
C GLN A 256 -0.01 13.96 -6.84
N ALA A 257 -1.17 13.76 -6.23
CA ALA A 257 -2.32 13.19 -6.92
C ALA A 257 -2.86 14.13 -7.99
N ILE A 258 -2.98 15.42 -7.70
CA ILE A 258 -3.41 16.47 -8.65
C ILE A 258 -2.40 16.59 -9.79
N ALA A 259 -1.10 16.66 -9.47
CA ALA A 259 -0.05 16.76 -10.47
C ALA A 259 -0.06 15.56 -11.43
N ALA A 260 -0.20 14.33 -10.89
CA ALA A 260 -0.31 13.14 -11.70
C ALA A 260 -1.54 13.18 -12.63
N LEU A 261 -2.71 13.53 -12.10
CA LEU A 261 -3.94 13.60 -12.88
C LEU A 261 -3.85 14.66 -13.99
N ASN A 262 -3.25 15.82 -13.71
CA ASN A 262 -2.98 16.85 -14.73
C ASN A 262 -2.03 16.34 -15.81
N GLY A 263 -0.94 15.66 -15.43
CA GLY A 263 0.02 15.07 -16.36
C GLY A 263 -0.65 14.08 -17.33
N TYR A 264 -1.50 13.18 -16.83
CA TYR A 264 -2.25 12.23 -17.68
C TYR A 264 -3.30 12.91 -18.55
N THR A 265 -3.93 13.99 -18.07
CA THR A 265 -4.84 14.79 -18.91
C THR A 265 -4.09 15.43 -20.08
N HIS A 266 -2.91 16.01 -19.84
CA HIS A 266 -2.07 16.57 -20.89
C HIS A 266 -1.55 15.51 -21.87
N LEU A 267 -1.12 14.36 -21.35
CA LEU A 267 -0.69 13.23 -22.17
C LEU A 267 -1.82 12.80 -23.12
N LYS A 268 -3.03 12.60 -22.63
CA LYS A 268 -4.19 12.22 -23.44
C LYS A 268 -4.47 13.24 -24.53
N ASN A 269 -4.47 14.52 -24.19
CA ASN A 269 -4.70 15.60 -25.16
C ASN A 269 -3.60 15.66 -26.24
N ALA A 270 -2.37 15.28 -25.94
CA ALA A 270 -1.28 15.22 -26.90
C ALA A 270 -1.35 13.98 -27.82
N LEU A 271 -2.09 12.94 -27.42
CA LEU A 271 -2.27 11.70 -28.18
C LEU A 271 -3.56 11.71 -29.02
N SER A 272 -4.43 12.73 -28.87
CA SER A 272 -5.69 12.91 -29.61
C SER A 272 -5.49 13.80 -30.80
#